data_92c6df7c0ac673ac47762352833010b1
#
_entry.id   92c6df7c0ac673ac47762352833010b1
#
_cell.length_a   1.000
_cell.length_b   1.000
_cell.length_c   1.000
_cell.angle_alpha   90.00
_cell.angle_beta   90.00
_cell.angle_gamma   90.00
#
_symmetry.space_group_name_H-M   'P 1'
#
loop_
_entity.id
_entity.type
_entity.pdbx_description
1 polymer ?
#
loop_
_entity_poly.entity_id
_entity_poly.type
_entity_poly.pdbx_seq_one_letter_code
_entity_poly.pdbx_strand_id
1 'polypeptide(L)'
;MLRILTFLVAIAALCGASSLAQAQGSASKGAKEPAKEAAKPAPAPAAKPTTAKPAKPEPAATAAMGGAEPTLIGQYGTWGAYTATPSGRKVCFALAKPSSSKTNPPNRPRDPAYAFVSTRPAEKVVNEVSIMIGYALKPGSESSLEVGGSAYAMYTQGDGLWIKNAAEEEQMVNAMRKSAEVTVKGISAKGTETTDTFSLKGLSQALDRLAQDCKR
;
A
#
# COMPACT_ATOMS: atom_id res chain seq x y z
N MET A 1 -51.58 13.41 14.22
CA MET A 1 -51.54 14.90 14.18
C MET A 1 -50.34 15.28 13.35
N LEU A 2 -50.58 15.58 12.24
CA LEU A 2 -50.30 16.38 11.07
C LEU A 2 -49.62 17.73 11.43
N ARG A 3 -48.42 17.99 10.92
CA ARG A 3 -48.00 19.34 10.49
C ARG A 3 -46.89 19.23 9.43
N ILE A 4 -47.36 19.36 8.20
CA ILE A 4 -46.64 19.73 6.98
C ILE A 4 -46.20 21.19 7.13
N LEU A 5 -44.96 21.52 6.83
CA LEU A 5 -44.56 22.88 6.51
C LEU A 5 -43.69 22.89 5.26
N THR A 6 -44.36 23.26 4.18
CA THR A 6 -43.84 23.58 2.87
C THR A 6 -43.25 24.99 2.89
N PHE A 7 -42.01 25.18 2.44
CA PHE A 7 -41.49 26.48 1.99
C PHE A 7 -40.94 26.38 0.57
N LEU A 8 -41.71 26.96 -0.33
CA LEU A 8 -41.36 27.34 -1.68
C LEU A 8 -40.92 28.81 -1.68
N VAL A 9 -40.15 29.22 -2.68
CA VAL A 9 -39.81 30.60 -3.17
C VAL A 9 -38.30 30.78 -3.23
N ALA A 10 -37.64 31.28 -4.28
CA ALA A 10 -37.99 31.71 -5.64
C ALA A 10 -36.70 31.85 -6.46
N ILE A 11 -36.89 31.84 -7.74
CA ILE A 11 -35.95 32.06 -8.84
C ILE A 11 -35.48 33.52 -8.85
N ALA A 12 -34.19 33.77 -9.11
CA ALA A 12 -33.75 35.01 -9.73
C ALA A 12 -32.60 34.72 -10.74
N ALA A 13 -32.92 34.82 -12.00
CA ALA A 13 -32.03 34.91 -13.14
C ALA A 13 -31.50 36.33 -13.27
N LEU A 14 -30.20 36.48 -13.52
CA LEU A 14 -29.61 37.70 -14.06
C LEU A 14 -28.58 37.35 -15.12
N CYS A 15 -28.95 37.68 -16.35
CA CYS A 15 -28.10 37.78 -17.53
C CYS A 15 -27.12 38.94 -17.38
N GLY A 16 -25.89 38.76 -17.80
CA GLY A 16 -24.92 39.84 -18.00
C GLY A 16 -23.94 39.46 -19.10
N ALA A 17 -24.06 40.11 -20.21
CA ALA A 17 -23.38 39.89 -21.49
C ALA A 17 -22.01 40.60 -21.57
N SER A 18 -21.16 40.05 -22.45
CA SER A 18 -20.21 40.70 -23.35
C SER A 18 -18.94 41.37 -22.79
N SER A 19 -17.77 40.87 -23.25
CA SER A 19 -16.84 41.71 -23.96
C SER A 19 -15.80 40.88 -24.72
N LEU A 20 -15.86 40.97 -26.04
CA LEU A 20 -14.81 40.62 -26.99
C LEU A 20 -13.70 41.68 -26.92
N ALA A 21 -12.46 41.24 -26.80
CA ALA A 21 -11.31 42.07 -27.14
C ALA A 21 -10.39 41.27 -28.06
N GLN A 22 -10.43 41.59 -29.33
CA GLN A 22 -9.42 41.25 -30.34
C GLN A 22 -8.23 42.18 -30.16
N ALA A 23 -7.03 41.65 -30.20
CA ALA A 23 -5.84 42.40 -30.55
C ALA A 23 -4.96 41.56 -31.47
N GLN A 24 -4.75 42.11 -32.63
CA GLN A 24 -3.99 41.60 -33.77
C GLN A 24 -2.47 41.75 -33.56
N GLY A 25 -1.72 40.80 -34.10
CA GLY A 25 -0.57 41.07 -34.94
C GLY A 25 0.78 41.28 -34.30
N SER A 26 1.68 40.30 -34.47
CA SER A 26 2.94 40.63 -35.15
C SER A 26 3.67 39.37 -35.61
N ALA A 27 3.95 39.30 -36.88
CA ALA A 27 4.76 38.26 -37.50
C ALA A 27 6.24 38.51 -37.21
N SER A 28 6.99 37.46 -36.78
CA SER A 28 8.45 37.44 -36.93
C SER A 28 8.87 36.10 -37.52
N LYS A 29 9.48 36.22 -38.73
CA LYS A 29 10.22 35.17 -39.43
C LYS A 29 11.46 34.77 -38.64
N GLY A 30 11.77 33.48 -38.59
CA GLY A 30 13.12 33.08 -38.23
C GLY A 30 13.29 31.57 -37.97
N ALA A 31 13.98 30.94 -38.94
CA ALA A 31 14.83 29.75 -38.84
C ALA A 31 14.19 28.38 -38.57
N LYS A 32 14.21 27.59 -39.63
CA LYS A 32 14.16 26.14 -39.66
C LYS A 32 15.36 25.57 -38.93
N GLU A 33 15.12 24.78 -37.90
CA GLU A 33 16.07 23.85 -37.33
C GLU A 33 15.46 22.42 -37.41
N PRO A 34 16.22 21.40 -37.84
CA PRO A 34 15.65 20.07 -38.10
C PRO A 34 15.34 19.35 -36.79
N ALA A 35 14.12 18.84 -36.71
CA ALA A 35 13.67 17.98 -35.62
C ALA A 35 14.58 16.73 -35.48
N LYS A 36 15.29 16.64 -34.37
CA LYS A 36 16.01 15.48 -33.94
C LYS A 36 14.97 14.46 -33.43
N GLU A 37 14.80 13.40 -34.21
CA GLU A 37 13.95 12.27 -33.93
C GLU A 37 14.29 11.69 -32.54
N ALA A 38 13.35 11.83 -31.59
CA ALA A 38 13.51 11.28 -30.24
C ALA A 38 13.39 9.76 -30.32
N ALA A 39 14.49 9.08 -30.14
CA ALA A 39 14.57 7.62 -30.01
C ALA A 39 13.67 7.17 -28.84
N LYS A 40 12.73 6.27 -29.16
CA LYS A 40 11.87 5.57 -28.23
C LYS A 40 12.75 4.83 -27.19
N PRO A 41 12.55 5.04 -25.87
CA PRO A 41 13.31 4.29 -24.88
C PRO A 41 13.05 2.78 -25.03
N ALA A 42 14.12 2.01 -25.16
CA ALA A 42 14.07 0.55 -25.13
C ALA A 42 13.54 0.06 -23.77
N PRO A 43 12.76 -1.04 -23.70
CA PRO A 43 12.33 -1.61 -22.44
C PRO A 43 13.54 -2.00 -21.60
N ALA A 44 13.58 -1.56 -20.36
CA ALA A 44 14.62 -1.97 -19.41
C ALA A 44 14.63 -3.50 -19.24
N PRO A 45 15.81 -4.15 -19.20
CA PRO A 45 15.88 -5.59 -19.00
C PRO A 45 15.21 -5.97 -17.68
N ALA A 46 14.35 -6.99 -17.69
CA ALA A 46 13.78 -7.59 -16.49
C ALA A 46 14.93 -8.01 -15.56
N ALA A 47 14.97 -7.44 -14.35
CA ALA A 47 15.95 -7.79 -13.34
C ALA A 47 15.84 -9.29 -13.05
N LYS A 48 16.91 -10.04 -13.32
CA LYS A 48 17.02 -11.45 -12.93
C LYS A 48 16.90 -11.56 -11.41
N PRO A 49 16.22 -12.60 -10.88
CA PRO A 49 16.17 -12.82 -9.44
C PRO A 49 17.61 -12.99 -8.93
N THR A 50 18.00 -12.14 -8.01
CA THR A 50 19.27 -12.29 -7.30
C THR A 50 19.07 -13.43 -6.32
N THR A 51 19.74 -14.55 -6.53
CA THR A 51 19.83 -15.64 -5.57
C THR A 51 20.66 -15.14 -4.39
N ALA A 52 20.01 -14.48 -3.43
CA ALA A 52 20.62 -14.12 -2.17
C ALA A 52 20.89 -15.40 -1.37
N LYS A 53 22.11 -15.49 -0.81
CA LYS A 53 22.47 -16.49 0.21
C LYS A 53 21.36 -16.52 1.28
N PRO A 54 20.93 -17.72 1.78
CA PRO A 54 19.88 -17.81 2.78
C PRO A 54 20.18 -16.88 3.95
N ALA A 55 19.43 -15.78 4.05
CA ALA A 55 19.47 -14.90 5.21
C ALA A 55 18.69 -15.59 6.33
N LYS A 56 19.22 -15.51 7.57
CA LYS A 56 18.49 -15.99 8.76
C LYS A 56 17.08 -15.34 8.77
N PRO A 57 16.02 -16.12 8.99
CA PRO A 57 14.64 -15.58 9.02
C PRO A 57 14.53 -14.39 9.97
N GLU A 58 13.74 -13.39 9.60
CA GLU A 58 13.49 -12.28 10.50
C GLU A 58 12.69 -12.73 11.73
N PRO A 59 13.05 -12.28 12.93
CA PRO A 59 12.36 -12.70 14.18
C PRO A 59 10.85 -12.48 14.12
N ALA A 60 10.40 -11.37 13.49
CA ALA A 60 8.97 -11.07 13.34
C ALA A 60 8.26 -12.05 12.40
N ALA A 61 8.92 -12.53 11.34
CA ALA A 61 8.35 -13.54 10.45
C ALA A 61 8.14 -14.86 11.20
N THR A 62 9.09 -15.26 12.04
CA THR A 62 8.97 -16.46 12.89
C THR A 62 7.85 -16.32 13.92
N ALA A 63 7.75 -15.16 14.58
CA ALA A 63 6.68 -14.88 15.54
C ALA A 63 5.30 -14.90 14.88
N ALA A 64 5.14 -14.25 13.73
CA ALA A 64 3.90 -14.20 12.97
C ALA A 64 3.47 -15.59 12.47
N MET A 65 4.40 -16.54 12.35
CA MET A 65 4.15 -17.92 11.93
C MET A 65 4.02 -18.89 13.13
N GLY A 66 3.72 -18.39 14.33
CA GLY A 66 3.54 -19.23 15.52
C GLY A 66 4.77 -20.06 15.89
N GLY A 67 5.97 -19.53 15.64
CA GLY A 67 7.24 -20.20 15.91
C GLY A 67 7.76 -21.11 14.79
N ALA A 68 6.99 -21.33 13.71
CA ALA A 68 7.48 -22.06 12.54
C ALA A 68 8.53 -21.21 11.81
N GLU A 69 9.68 -21.81 11.49
CA GLU A 69 10.77 -21.11 10.83
C GLU A 69 10.46 -20.88 9.34
N PRO A 70 10.40 -19.61 8.86
CA PRO A 70 10.12 -19.33 7.46
C PRO A 70 11.34 -19.59 6.58
N THR A 71 11.11 -20.07 5.36
CA THR A 71 12.13 -20.23 4.34
C THR A 71 12.00 -19.12 3.31
N LEU A 72 13.06 -18.35 3.08
CA LEU A 72 13.13 -17.35 2.01
C LEU A 72 13.18 -18.05 0.65
N ILE A 73 12.21 -17.77 -0.22
CA ILE A 73 12.14 -18.33 -1.59
C ILE A 73 12.48 -17.31 -2.69
N GLY A 74 12.67 -16.06 -2.32
CA GLY A 74 13.10 -14.99 -3.22
C GLY A 74 13.14 -13.63 -2.56
N GLN A 75 14.03 -12.75 -3.07
CA GLN A 75 14.11 -11.34 -2.66
C GLN A 75 13.84 -10.45 -3.86
N TYR A 76 12.91 -9.51 -3.72
CA TYR A 76 12.45 -8.63 -4.79
C TYR A 76 12.39 -7.19 -4.28
N GLY A 77 13.42 -6.41 -4.58
CA GLY A 77 13.53 -5.06 -4.02
C GLY A 77 13.53 -5.09 -2.50
N THR A 78 12.56 -4.41 -1.89
CA THR A 78 12.37 -4.36 -0.43
C THR A 78 11.52 -5.51 0.13
N TRP A 79 10.96 -6.38 -0.73
CA TRP A 79 10.06 -7.47 -0.36
C TRP A 79 10.76 -8.82 -0.43
N GLY A 80 10.79 -9.55 0.68
CA GLY A 80 11.15 -10.96 0.72
C GLY A 80 9.91 -11.83 0.53
N ALA A 81 10.00 -12.88 -0.31
CA ALA A 81 8.97 -13.91 -0.43
C ALA A 81 9.38 -15.13 0.40
N TYR A 82 8.47 -15.64 1.22
CA TYR A 82 8.73 -16.71 2.18
C TYR A 82 7.67 -17.80 2.11
N THR A 83 8.05 -19.01 2.53
CA THR A 83 7.13 -20.09 2.86
C THR A 83 7.38 -20.57 4.28
N ALA A 84 6.32 -21.01 4.96
CA ALA A 84 6.38 -21.68 6.25
C ALA A 84 5.31 -22.78 6.30
N THR A 85 5.44 -23.70 7.28
CA THR A 85 4.48 -24.78 7.46
C THR A 85 4.07 -24.90 8.94
N PRO A 86 3.43 -23.86 9.51
CA PRO A 86 2.97 -23.93 10.89
C PRO A 86 1.90 -25.02 11.03
N SER A 87 2.10 -25.90 12.03
CA SER A 87 1.19 -27.03 12.30
C SER A 87 0.86 -27.87 11.05
N GLY A 88 1.83 -28.07 10.15
CA GLY A 88 1.66 -28.87 8.93
C GLY A 88 0.90 -28.16 7.78
N ARG A 89 0.42 -26.92 7.96
CA ARG A 89 -0.31 -26.16 6.94
C ARG A 89 0.60 -25.16 6.25
N LYS A 90 0.66 -25.23 4.92
CA LYS A 90 1.50 -24.32 4.13
C LYS A 90 0.96 -22.89 4.17
N VAL A 91 1.85 -21.94 4.43
CA VAL A 91 1.63 -20.51 4.37
C VAL A 91 2.71 -19.89 3.48
N CYS A 92 2.32 -19.03 2.56
CA CYS A 92 3.24 -18.22 1.77
C CYS A 92 2.98 -16.76 2.07
N PHE A 93 4.03 -15.96 2.22
CA PHE A 93 3.87 -14.53 2.50
C PHE A 93 5.01 -13.70 1.93
N ALA A 94 4.67 -12.49 1.51
CA ALA A 94 5.63 -11.43 1.25
C ALA A 94 5.78 -10.58 2.51
N LEU A 95 7.00 -10.14 2.79
CA LEU A 95 7.36 -9.35 3.97
C LEU A 95 8.23 -8.17 3.58
N ALA A 96 7.93 -6.98 4.12
CA ALA A 96 8.79 -5.81 4.01
C ALA A 96 8.82 -5.01 5.32
N LYS A 97 9.91 -4.25 5.51
CA LYS A 97 10.06 -3.21 6.55
C LYS A 97 9.68 -1.85 5.99
N PRO A 98 9.24 -0.90 6.83
CA PRO A 98 9.02 0.45 6.37
C PRO A 98 10.32 1.09 5.88
N SER A 99 10.23 1.86 4.80
CA SER A 99 11.31 2.71 4.29
C SER A 99 11.48 3.97 5.11
N SER A 100 10.40 4.43 5.77
CA SER A 100 10.42 5.52 6.73
C SER A 100 9.37 5.34 7.81
N SER A 101 9.64 5.88 9.00
CA SER A 101 8.77 5.82 10.17
C SER A 101 8.78 7.16 10.89
N LYS A 102 7.61 7.66 11.25
CA LYS A 102 7.44 8.89 12.02
C LYS A 102 6.53 8.63 13.20
N THR A 103 6.80 9.28 14.33
CA THR A 103 5.95 9.23 15.54
C THR A 103 5.58 10.64 15.99
N ASN A 104 4.39 10.79 16.55
CA ASN A 104 3.93 12.01 17.21
C ASN A 104 3.42 11.66 18.63
N PRO A 105 4.10 12.09 19.72
CA PRO A 105 5.36 12.85 19.77
C PRO A 105 6.55 12.14 19.12
N PRO A 106 7.57 12.88 18.64
CA PRO A 106 8.69 12.31 17.91
C PRO A 106 9.56 11.39 18.78
N ASN A 107 10.31 10.49 18.12
CA ASN A 107 11.30 9.61 18.75
C ASN A 107 10.74 8.67 19.83
N ARG A 108 9.49 8.21 19.67
CA ARG A 108 8.94 7.18 20.55
C ARG A 108 9.48 5.82 20.18
N PRO A 109 10.12 5.10 21.14
CA PRO A 109 10.63 3.76 20.87
C PRO A 109 9.50 2.77 20.64
N ARG A 110 9.72 1.84 19.74
CA ARG A 110 8.84 0.69 19.48
C ARG A 110 9.64 -0.46 18.87
N ASP A 111 9.06 -1.64 18.83
CA ASP A 111 9.60 -2.76 18.08
C ASP A 111 9.52 -2.49 16.56
N PRO A 112 10.32 -3.17 15.76
CA PRO A 112 10.27 -3.03 14.30
C PRO A 112 8.87 -3.31 13.74
N ALA A 113 8.43 -2.46 12.79
CA ALA A 113 7.20 -2.67 12.06
C ALA A 113 7.42 -3.51 10.80
N TYR A 114 6.38 -4.22 10.36
CA TYR A 114 6.40 -5.07 9.17
C TYR A 114 5.08 -5.04 8.44
N ALA A 115 5.14 -5.06 7.11
CA ALA A 115 3.99 -5.33 6.25
C ALA A 115 4.07 -6.76 5.73
N PHE A 116 2.95 -7.47 5.79
CA PHE A 116 2.78 -8.83 5.27
C PHE A 116 1.69 -8.83 4.21
N VAL A 117 1.89 -9.64 3.16
CA VAL A 117 0.81 -10.06 2.26
C VAL A 117 0.85 -11.57 2.20
N SER A 118 -0.16 -12.22 2.76
CA SER A 118 -0.16 -13.65 3.08
C SER A 118 -1.18 -14.43 2.25
N THR A 119 -0.81 -15.66 1.86
CA THR A 119 -1.71 -16.65 1.24
C THR A 119 -1.67 -17.94 2.05
N ARG A 120 -2.85 -18.40 2.47
CA ARG A 120 -3.06 -19.63 3.25
C ARG A 120 -4.03 -20.55 2.51
N PRO A 121 -3.54 -21.45 1.65
CA PRO A 121 -4.40 -22.29 0.79
C PRO A 121 -5.40 -23.14 1.56
N ALA A 122 -4.99 -23.70 2.70
CA ALA A 122 -5.87 -24.52 3.55
C ALA A 122 -7.07 -23.74 4.12
N GLU A 123 -6.94 -22.43 4.27
CA GLU A 123 -7.98 -21.52 4.78
C GLU A 123 -8.71 -20.77 3.65
N LYS A 124 -8.32 -21.00 2.39
CA LYS A 124 -8.81 -20.29 1.20
C LYS A 124 -8.56 -18.78 1.23
N VAL A 125 -7.55 -18.34 1.99
CA VAL A 125 -7.12 -16.94 2.08
C VAL A 125 -6.08 -16.67 1.01
N VAL A 126 -6.24 -15.59 0.28
CA VAL A 126 -5.33 -15.16 -0.81
C VAL A 126 -5.01 -13.69 -0.65
N ASN A 127 -3.71 -13.36 -0.60
CA ASN A 127 -3.19 -12.00 -0.55
C ASN A 127 -3.75 -11.14 0.62
N GLU A 128 -4.01 -11.73 1.78
CA GLU A 128 -4.41 -10.98 2.97
C GLU A 128 -3.30 -10.03 3.40
N VAL A 129 -3.63 -8.75 3.56
CA VAL A 129 -2.70 -7.71 4.01
C VAL A 129 -2.81 -7.54 5.52
N SER A 130 -1.67 -7.64 6.20
CA SER A 130 -1.57 -7.32 7.62
C SER A 130 -0.33 -6.50 7.91
N ILE A 131 -0.43 -5.62 8.90
CA ILE A 131 0.66 -4.77 9.35
C ILE A 131 0.92 -5.05 10.83
N MET A 132 2.11 -5.50 11.15
CA MET A 132 2.60 -5.53 12.54
C MET A 132 3.25 -4.18 12.83
N ILE A 133 2.66 -3.38 13.71
CA ILE A 133 3.07 -1.98 13.90
C ILE A 133 4.16 -1.83 14.98
N GLY A 134 4.45 -2.90 15.73
CA GLY A 134 5.53 -2.93 16.73
C GLY A 134 5.18 -2.31 18.09
N TYR A 135 3.88 -2.14 18.40
CA TYR A 135 3.39 -1.77 19.72
C TYR A 135 1.91 -2.18 19.86
N ALA A 136 1.42 -2.27 21.10
CA ALA A 136 -0.01 -2.49 21.34
C ALA A 136 -0.83 -1.28 20.87
N LEU A 137 -1.74 -1.52 19.93
CA LEU A 137 -2.64 -0.50 19.39
C LEU A 137 -3.72 -0.13 20.41
N LYS A 138 -4.19 1.12 20.34
CA LYS A 138 -5.34 1.57 21.11
C LYS A 138 -6.60 0.89 20.59
N PRO A 139 -7.31 0.11 21.41
CA PRO A 139 -8.52 -0.58 21.00
C PRO A 139 -9.55 0.40 20.43
N GLY A 140 -10.13 0.07 19.27
CA GLY A 140 -11.14 0.89 18.61
C GLY A 140 -10.62 2.23 18.03
N SER A 141 -9.29 2.45 18.01
CA SER A 141 -8.73 3.64 17.33
C SER A 141 -8.87 3.49 15.82
N GLU A 142 -9.01 4.63 15.15
CA GLU A 142 -8.95 4.70 13.70
C GLU A 142 -7.51 4.45 13.23
N SER A 143 -7.36 3.48 12.36
CA SER A 143 -6.13 3.17 11.66
C SER A 143 -6.42 3.07 10.17
N SER A 144 -5.48 3.49 9.33
CA SER A 144 -5.67 3.50 7.89
C SER A 144 -4.44 3.02 7.14
N LEU A 145 -4.68 2.46 5.96
CA LEU A 145 -3.70 2.17 4.94
C LEU A 145 -4.03 3.02 3.71
N GLU A 146 -3.10 3.87 3.29
CA GLU A 146 -3.29 4.80 2.17
C GLU A 146 -2.39 4.39 1.01
N VAL A 147 -2.98 4.12 -0.17
CA VAL A 147 -2.26 3.71 -1.38
C VAL A 147 -3.02 4.12 -2.63
N GLY A 148 -2.30 4.61 -3.64
CA GLY A 148 -2.88 4.97 -4.94
C GLY A 148 -3.96 6.06 -4.88
N GLY A 149 -3.90 6.95 -3.87
CA GLY A 149 -4.91 7.99 -3.65
C GLY A 149 -6.17 7.53 -2.91
N SER A 150 -6.25 6.26 -2.51
CA SER A 150 -7.35 5.69 -1.72
C SER A 150 -6.91 5.40 -0.29
N ALA A 151 -7.81 5.57 0.68
CA ALA A 151 -7.60 5.22 2.07
C ALA A 151 -8.53 4.06 2.46
N TYR A 152 -7.95 3.03 3.05
CA TYR A 152 -8.66 1.83 3.52
C TYR A 152 -8.65 1.83 5.05
N ALA A 153 -9.83 1.70 5.64
CA ALA A 153 -9.96 1.59 7.08
C ALA A 153 -9.43 0.24 7.57
N MET A 154 -8.60 0.27 8.62
CA MET A 154 -8.02 -0.92 9.23
C MET A 154 -8.64 -1.14 10.62
N TYR A 155 -8.91 -2.41 10.98
CA TYR A 155 -9.22 -2.75 12.36
C TYR A 155 -7.95 -3.20 13.10
N THR A 156 -7.97 -3.03 14.42
CA THR A 156 -6.82 -3.28 15.29
C THR A 156 -7.05 -4.52 16.13
N GLN A 157 -6.04 -5.40 16.23
CA GLN A 157 -6.02 -6.54 17.15
C GLN A 157 -4.60 -6.74 17.68
N GLY A 158 -4.39 -6.49 18.97
CA GLY A 158 -3.05 -6.53 19.55
C GLY A 158 -2.14 -5.45 18.99
N ASP A 159 -1.08 -5.84 18.32
CA ASP A 159 -0.14 -5.01 17.58
C ASP A 159 -0.32 -5.07 16.05
N GLY A 160 -1.36 -5.76 15.60
CA GLY A 160 -1.66 -5.98 14.20
C GLY A 160 -2.81 -5.13 13.68
N LEU A 161 -2.75 -4.82 12.38
CA LEU A 161 -3.76 -4.12 11.60
C LEU A 161 -4.17 -4.99 10.42
N TRP A 162 -5.48 -5.11 10.19
CA TRP A 162 -6.07 -5.79 9.02
C TRP A 162 -7.13 -4.89 8.39
N ILE A 163 -7.45 -5.14 7.12
CA ILE A 163 -8.51 -4.39 6.45
C ILE A 163 -9.86 -4.60 7.15
N LYS A 164 -10.59 -3.52 7.38
CA LYS A 164 -11.89 -3.55 8.05
C LYS A 164 -12.99 -4.11 7.14
N ASN A 165 -12.91 -3.83 5.84
CA ASN A 165 -13.82 -4.34 4.83
C ASN A 165 -13.10 -5.33 3.91
N ALA A 166 -13.28 -6.62 4.13
CA ALA A 166 -12.63 -7.68 3.36
C ALA A 166 -12.98 -7.64 1.86
N ALA A 167 -14.13 -7.07 1.47
CA ALA A 167 -14.50 -6.92 0.06
C ALA A 167 -13.60 -5.91 -0.69
N GLU A 168 -12.92 -5.02 0.02
CA GLU A 168 -12.00 -4.03 -0.56
C GLU A 168 -10.55 -4.55 -0.65
N GLU A 169 -10.24 -5.71 -0.05
CA GLU A 169 -8.85 -6.19 0.04
C GLU A 169 -8.22 -6.45 -1.32
N GLU A 170 -8.94 -7.04 -2.25
CA GLU A 170 -8.46 -7.26 -3.60
C GLU A 170 -8.16 -5.94 -4.33
N GLN A 171 -9.03 -4.94 -4.16
CA GLN A 171 -8.83 -3.61 -4.72
C GLN A 171 -7.60 -2.94 -4.10
N MET A 172 -7.42 -3.04 -2.79
CA MET A 172 -6.25 -2.52 -2.07
C MET A 172 -4.95 -3.17 -2.57
N VAL A 173 -4.91 -4.50 -2.68
CA VAL A 173 -3.74 -5.23 -3.20
C VAL A 173 -3.43 -4.84 -4.65
N ASN A 174 -4.46 -4.68 -5.49
CA ASN A 174 -4.29 -4.22 -6.87
C ASN A 174 -3.76 -2.79 -6.95
N ALA A 175 -4.16 -1.89 -6.03
CA ALA A 175 -3.59 -0.56 -5.90
C ALA A 175 -2.13 -0.62 -5.44
N MET A 176 -1.80 -1.47 -4.46
CA MET A 176 -0.42 -1.68 -3.99
C MET A 176 0.50 -2.18 -5.12
N ARG A 177 0.03 -3.08 -5.98
CA ARG A 177 0.82 -3.58 -7.13
C ARG A 177 1.19 -2.49 -8.15
N LYS A 178 0.41 -1.40 -8.21
CA LYS A 178 0.54 -0.32 -9.20
C LYS A 178 1.20 0.94 -8.64
N SER A 179 1.35 1.04 -7.32
CA SER A 179 1.85 2.22 -6.63
C SER A 179 3.33 2.08 -6.25
N ALA A 180 3.98 3.20 -5.99
CA ALA A 180 5.38 3.23 -5.56
C ALA A 180 5.53 2.97 -4.06
N GLU A 181 4.55 3.39 -3.27
CA GLU A 181 4.58 3.31 -1.82
C GLU A 181 3.17 3.17 -1.22
N VAL A 182 3.12 2.72 0.01
CA VAL A 182 1.92 2.66 0.85
C VAL A 182 2.24 3.28 2.21
N THR A 183 1.30 4.06 2.73
CA THR A 183 1.42 4.70 4.05
C THR A 183 0.42 4.10 5.02
N VAL A 184 0.88 3.73 6.21
CA VAL A 184 0.06 3.17 7.28
C VAL A 184 0.07 4.12 8.48
N LYS A 185 -1.11 4.40 9.03
CA LYS A 185 -1.30 5.22 10.23
C LYS A 185 -1.92 4.40 11.34
N GLY A 186 -1.44 4.57 12.55
CA GLY A 186 -1.97 3.90 13.73
C GLY A 186 -1.71 4.69 15.00
N ILE A 187 -2.49 4.37 16.06
CA ILE A 187 -2.40 5.04 17.36
C ILE A 187 -2.11 3.97 18.42
N SER A 188 -1.02 4.14 19.18
CA SER A 188 -0.66 3.24 20.26
C SER A 188 -1.63 3.36 21.44
N ALA A 189 -1.69 2.32 22.29
CA ALA A 189 -2.44 2.36 23.56
C ALA A 189 -2.07 3.54 24.47
N LYS A 190 -0.87 4.11 24.29
CA LYS A 190 -0.37 5.30 25.02
C LYS A 190 -0.65 6.63 24.28
N GLY A 191 -1.39 6.60 23.16
CA GLY A 191 -1.76 7.78 22.38
C GLY A 191 -0.67 8.30 21.44
N THR A 192 0.41 7.56 21.22
CA THR A 192 1.41 7.93 20.22
C THR A 192 0.87 7.60 18.83
N GLU A 193 0.81 8.60 17.96
CA GLU A 193 0.49 8.42 16.55
C GLU A 193 1.74 7.98 15.78
N THR A 194 1.58 7.06 14.84
CA THR A 194 2.65 6.66 13.93
C THR A 194 2.21 6.76 12.49
N THR A 195 3.18 7.05 11.63
CA THR A 195 3.05 7.01 10.18
C THR A 195 4.23 6.24 9.62
N ASP A 196 3.95 5.07 9.05
CA ASP A 196 4.94 4.20 8.40
C ASP A 196 4.73 4.20 6.92
N THR A 197 5.79 4.41 6.16
CA THR A 197 5.77 4.31 4.70
C THR A 197 6.56 3.08 4.26
N PHE A 198 5.95 2.24 3.45
CA PHE A 198 6.59 1.07 2.86
C PHE A 198 6.76 1.29 1.35
N SER A 199 7.98 1.02 0.85
CA SER A 199 8.20 0.96 -0.59
C SER A 199 7.52 -0.27 -1.17
N LEU A 200 6.79 -0.13 -2.27
CA LEU A 200 6.15 -1.23 -2.99
C LEU A 200 7.00 -1.80 -4.12
N LYS A 201 8.26 -1.31 -4.24
CA LYS A 201 9.22 -1.83 -5.23
C LYS A 201 9.52 -3.30 -4.97
N GLY A 202 9.10 -4.16 -5.89
CA GLY A 202 9.30 -5.60 -5.82
C GLY A 202 8.09 -6.38 -5.29
N LEU A 203 7.04 -5.72 -4.76
CA LEU A 203 5.85 -6.40 -4.26
C LEU A 203 5.20 -7.28 -5.33
N SER A 204 4.98 -6.77 -6.54
CA SER A 204 4.35 -7.53 -7.61
C SER A 204 5.09 -8.83 -7.91
N GLN A 205 6.43 -8.77 -8.04
CA GLN A 205 7.25 -9.95 -8.28
C GLN A 205 7.23 -10.94 -7.11
N ALA A 206 7.24 -10.42 -5.86
CA ALA A 206 7.11 -11.26 -4.68
C ALA A 206 5.75 -12.01 -4.67
N LEU A 207 4.65 -11.31 -4.93
CA LEU A 207 3.31 -11.93 -4.98
C LEU A 207 3.17 -12.94 -6.12
N ASP A 208 3.76 -12.66 -7.28
CA ASP A 208 3.77 -13.60 -8.41
C ASP A 208 4.56 -14.88 -8.08
N ARG A 209 5.67 -14.74 -7.34
CA ARG A 209 6.41 -15.89 -6.81
C ARG A 209 5.58 -16.70 -5.82
N LEU A 210 4.90 -16.04 -4.88
CA LEU A 210 4.02 -16.71 -3.92
C LEU A 210 2.87 -17.44 -4.61
N ALA A 211 2.28 -16.85 -5.65
CA ALA A 211 1.23 -17.49 -6.43
C ALA A 211 1.71 -18.78 -7.12
N GLN A 212 2.98 -18.89 -7.47
CA GLN A 212 3.56 -20.13 -8.03
C GLN A 212 3.79 -21.20 -6.95
N ASP A 213 4.30 -20.82 -5.78
CA ASP A 213 4.63 -21.76 -4.72
C ASP A 213 3.41 -22.17 -3.86
N CYS A 214 2.41 -21.28 -3.72
CA CYS A 214 1.18 -21.53 -2.96
C CYS A 214 -0.03 -21.80 -3.88
N LYS A 215 0.17 -22.50 -4.99
CA LYS A 215 -0.95 -22.99 -5.81
C LYS A 215 -1.90 -23.82 -4.94
N ARG A 216 -3.20 -23.64 -5.17
CA ARG A 216 -4.28 -24.46 -4.60
C ARG A 216 -4.27 -25.86 -5.16
#